data_0e721651b72f9ae163299a389b531a29
#
_entry.id   0e721651b72f9ae163299a389b531a29
#
_cell.length_a   1.000
_cell.length_b   1.000
_cell.length_c   1.000
_cell.angle_alpha   90.00
_cell.angle_beta   90.00
_cell.angle_gamma   90.00
#
_symmetry.space_group_name_H-M   'P 1'
#
loop_
_entity.id
_entity.type
_entity.pdbx_description
1 polymer ?
#
loop_
_entity_poly.entity_id
_entity_poly.type
_entity_poly.pdbx_seq_one_letter_code
_entity_poly.pdbx_strand_id
1 'polypeptide(L)'
;RWVDRALASGSDVPISAEDRAALAKLRDPRWVEDAVNDAPGTEELKSALMGLAAFYYLSARSSDDRPVDQVARFHLGNGARLERLNWLADTSEKGLREAHGLMVNYRYDLGEIERNHEAYADEGTVAASRAVRSFLRPLPKGKGLGAVPDLLALPSVTKTKRARSEESQS
;
A
#
# COMPACT_ATOMS: atom_id res chain seq x y z
N ARG A 1 -10.46 -3.24 12.36
CA ARG A 1 -10.36 -4.70 12.65
C ARG A 1 -9.00 -5.31 12.29
N TRP A 2 -8.41 -5.05 11.10
CA TRP A 2 -7.07 -5.55 10.75
C TRP A 2 -6.00 -4.82 11.55
N VAL A 3 -6.09 -3.49 11.67
CA VAL A 3 -5.20 -2.65 12.49
C VAL A 3 -5.17 -3.15 13.93
N ASP A 4 -6.33 -3.39 14.54
CA ASP A 4 -6.43 -3.83 15.94
C ASP A 4 -5.72 -5.18 16.13
N ARG A 5 -5.88 -6.11 15.18
CA ARG A 5 -5.18 -7.39 15.19
C ARG A 5 -3.67 -7.21 15.02
N ALA A 6 -3.25 -6.37 14.09
CA ALA A 6 -1.84 -6.07 13.85
C ALA A 6 -1.16 -5.45 15.07
N LEU A 7 -1.86 -4.59 15.81
CA LEU A 7 -1.38 -4.00 17.05
C LEU A 7 -1.30 -5.02 18.20
N ALA A 8 -2.22 -5.98 18.24
CA ALA A 8 -2.30 -6.97 19.31
C ALA A 8 -1.31 -8.14 19.15
N SER A 9 -1.01 -8.54 17.91
CA SER A 9 -0.35 -9.83 17.63
C SER A 9 1.17 -9.80 17.67
N GLY A 10 1.82 -8.65 17.85
CA GLY A 10 3.30 -8.57 17.76
C GLY A 10 3.86 -9.08 16.42
N SER A 11 3.01 -9.19 15.40
CA SER A 11 3.27 -9.80 14.11
C SER A 11 4.18 -8.95 13.22
N ASP A 12 4.64 -9.53 12.12
CA ASP A 12 5.56 -9.00 11.11
C ASP A 12 5.07 -7.72 10.37
N VAL A 13 4.35 -6.86 11.08
CA VAL A 13 3.89 -5.56 10.57
C VAL A 13 4.93 -4.51 10.93
N PRO A 14 5.36 -3.66 9.98
CA PRO A 14 6.40 -2.65 10.19
C PRO A 14 5.88 -1.48 11.02
N ILE A 15 5.68 -1.69 12.31
CA ILE A 15 5.22 -0.69 13.27
C ILE A 15 6.36 -0.43 14.27
N SER A 16 6.87 0.80 14.27
CA SER A 16 7.85 1.24 15.27
C SER A 16 7.21 1.43 16.65
N ALA A 17 8.01 1.63 17.67
CA ALA A 17 7.51 1.96 19.00
C ALA A 17 6.76 3.30 19.01
N GLU A 18 7.27 4.28 18.25
CA GLU A 18 6.67 5.59 18.06
C GLU A 18 5.33 5.50 17.32
N ASP A 19 5.26 4.71 16.23
CA ASP A 19 4.01 4.46 15.52
C ASP A 19 2.97 3.80 16.42
N ARG A 20 3.41 2.84 17.23
CA ARG A 20 2.52 2.13 18.18
C ARG A 20 1.97 3.09 19.23
N ALA A 21 2.80 4.01 19.75
CA ALA A 21 2.37 5.04 20.66
C ALA A 21 1.37 6.02 20.02
N ALA A 22 1.63 6.44 18.77
CA ALA A 22 0.71 7.29 18.01
C ALA A 22 -0.64 6.60 17.77
N LEU A 23 -0.63 5.35 17.33
CA LEU A 23 -1.83 4.55 17.07
C LEU A 23 -2.64 4.24 18.34
N ALA A 24 -2.04 4.31 19.54
CA ALA A 24 -2.77 4.16 20.79
C ALA A 24 -3.84 5.26 20.98
N LYS A 25 -3.68 6.42 20.35
CA LYS A 25 -4.67 7.52 20.36
C LYS A 25 -6.01 7.11 19.76
N LEU A 26 -6.06 6.13 18.85
CA LEU A 26 -7.30 5.61 18.26
C LEU A 26 -8.27 5.00 19.32
N ARG A 27 -7.80 4.77 20.54
CA ARG A 27 -8.61 4.29 21.65
C ARG A 27 -9.38 5.40 22.38
N ASP A 28 -8.96 6.66 22.21
CA ASP A 28 -9.69 7.82 22.74
C ASP A 28 -10.90 8.10 21.83
N PRO A 29 -12.14 8.11 22.32
CA PRO A 29 -13.30 8.42 21.48
C PRO A 29 -13.24 9.79 20.79
N ARG A 30 -12.44 10.73 21.31
CA ARG A 30 -12.30 12.08 20.76
C ARG A 30 -11.21 12.19 19.70
N TRP A 31 -10.50 11.12 19.38
CA TRP A 31 -9.37 11.16 18.46
C TRP A 31 -9.71 11.80 17.09
N VAL A 32 -10.97 11.64 16.63
CA VAL A 32 -11.43 12.24 15.36
C VAL A 32 -11.55 13.74 15.48
N GLU A 33 -12.14 14.23 16.59
CA GLU A 33 -12.25 15.66 16.87
C GLU A 33 -10.88 16.29 17.00
N ASP A 34 -9.99 15.66 17.74
CA ASP A 34 -8.59 16.08 17.90
C ASP A 34 -7.88 16.13 16.53
N ALA A 35 -8.11 15.14 15.69
CA ALA A 35 -7.49 15.06 14.37
C ALA A 35 -8.03 16.11 13.37
N VAL A 36 -9.32 16.43 13.45
CA VAL A 36 -9.93 17.48 12.63
C VAL A 36 -9.45 18.88 13.04
N ASN A 37 -9.17 19.07 14.33
CA ASN A 37 -8.69 20.35 14.90
C ASN A 37 -7.17 20.47 14.95
N ASP A 38 -6.43 19.56 14.27
CA ASP A 38 -4.96 19.55 14.27
C ASP A 38 -4.34 19.58 15.67
N ALA A 39 -4.95 18.90 16.62
CA ALA A 39 -4.44 18.79 17.98
C ALA A 39 -3.03 18.15 18.02
N PRO A 40 -2.21 18.42 19.05
CA PRO A 40 -0.86 17.87 19.16
C PRO A 40 -0.82 16.34 19.02
N GLY A 41 0.02 15.85 18.11
CA GLY A 41 0.21 14.44 17.81
C GLY A 41 -0.75 13.89 16.75
N THR A 42 -1.51 14.74 16.05
CA THR A 42 -2.33 14.36 14.90
C THR A 42 -1.48 13.93 13.71
N GLU A 43 -0.40 14.66 13.40
CA GLU A 43 0.48 14.30 12.29
C GLU A 43 1.21 12.97 12.51
N GLU A 44 1.61 12.66 13.75
CA GLU A 44 2.19 11.36 14.10
C GLU A 44 1.16 10.23 13.92
N LEU A 45 -0.08 10.44 14.38
CA LEU A 45 -1.16 9.49 14.21
C LEU A 45 -1.47 9.26 12.72
N LYS A 46 -1.63 10.33 11.96
CA LYS A 46 -1.86 10.28 10.50
C LYS A 46 -0.72 9.55 9.80
N SER A 47 0.52 9.92 10.08
CA SER A 47 1.71 9.30 9.49
C SER A 47 1.78 7.80 9.79
N ALA A 48 1.52 7.39 11.02
CA ALA A 48 1.50 5.99 11.44
C ALA A 48 0.37 5.20 10.74
N LEU A 49 -0.84 5.78 10.69
CA LEU A 49 -2.00 5.12 10.10
C LEU A 49 -1.88 5.01 8.57
N MET A 50 -1.36 6.04 7.89
CA MET A 50 -1.10 6.02 6.45
C MET A 50 -0.01 5.01 6.08
N GLY A 51 1.05 4.89 6.87
CA GLY A 51 2.09 3.88 6.71
C GLY A 51 1.54 2.46 6.85
N LEU A 52 0.70 2.25 7.87
CA LEU A 52 0.05 0.98 8.12
C LEU A 52 -0.95 0.61 7.01
N ALA A 53 -1.70 1.58 6.49
CA ALA A 53 -2.59 1.39 5.35
C ALA A 53 -1.83 1.05 4.06
N ALA A 54 -0.73 1.72 3.78
CA ALA A 54 0.11 1.39 2.64
C ALA A 54 0.65 -0.05 2.73
N PHE A 55 1.12 -0.46 3.91
CA PHE A 55 1.53 -1.85 4.14
C PHE A 55 0.36 -2.83 3.93
N TYR A 56 -0.82 -2.52 4.45
CA TYR A 56 -2.01 -3.35 4.32
C TYR A 56 -2.38 -3.63 2.86
N TYR A 57 -2.37 -2.61 2.03
CA TYR A 57 -2.73 -2.74 0.62
C TYR A 57 -1.61 -3.30 -0.27
N LEU A 58 -0.36 -2.96 0.01
CA LEU A 58 0.76 -3.31 -0.87
C LEU A 58 1.45 -4.62 -0.49
N SER A 59 1.52 -4.94 0.82
CA SER A 59 2.36 -6.02 1.33
C SER A 59 1.63 -7.08 2.13
N ALA A 60 0.56 -6.71 2.86
CA ALA A 60 -0.16 -7.70 3.67
C ALA A 60 -0.86 -8.74 2.80
N ARG A 61 -0.66 -10.01 3.14
CA ARG A 61 -1.25 -11.16 2.44
C ARG A 61 -2.12 -11.97 3.38
N SER A 62 -3.15 -12.59 2.82
CA SER A 62 -3.96 -13.62 3.47
C SER A 62 -3.27 -14.99 3.35
N SER A 63 -3.85 -16.01 3.95
CA SER A 63 -3.31 -17.38 3.92
C SER A 63 -3.21 -17.98 2.50
N ASP A 64 -3.94 -17.43 1.54
CA ASP A 64 -3.93 -17.81 0.11
C ASP A 64 -3.02 -16.90 -0.73
N ASP A 65 -2.09 -16.18 -0.08
CA ASP A 65 -1.11 -15.26 -0.67
C ASP A 65 -1.71 -14.12 -1.50
N ARG A 66 -2.95 -13.76 -1.21
CA ARG A 66 -3.65 -12.63 -1.87
C ARG A 66 -3.69 -11.41 -0.96
N PRO A 67 -3.85 -10.19 -1.50
CA PRO A 67 -4.14 -9.02 -0.67
C PRO A 67 -5.29 -9.30 0.29
N VAL A 68 -5.16 -8.82 1.53
CA VAL A 68 -6.17 -9.10 2.59
C VAL A 68 -7.53 -8.50 2.23
N ASP A 69 -7.54 -7.32 1.61
CA ASP A 69 -8.76 -6.59 1.26
C ASP A 69 -9.44 -7.14 0.00
N GLN A 70 -10.71 -7.52 0.11
CA GLN A 70 -11.47 -8.11 -1.00
C GLN A 70 -11.78 -7.09 -2.10
N VAL A 71 -12.02 -5.82 -1.73
CA VAL A 71 -12.28 -4.74 -2.70
C VAL A 71 -11.00 -4.43 -3.48
N ALA A 72 -9.85 -4.42 -2.79
CA ALA A 72 -8.56 -4.30 -3.44
C ALA A 72 -8.32 -5.45 -4.44
N ARG A 73 -8.60 -6.70 -4.05
CA ARG A 73 -8.49 -7.86 -4.96
C ARG A 73 -9.29 -7.66 -6.25
N PHE A 74 -10.53 -7.16 -6.12
CA PHE A 74 -11.39 -6.91 -7.27
C PHE A 74 -10.79 -5.83 -8.20
N HIS A 75 -10.42 -4.68 -7.67
CA HIS A 75 -9.89 -3.59 -8.49
C HIS A 75 -8.54 -3.91 -9.12
N LEU A 76 -7.61 -4.48 -8.34
CA LEU A 76 -6.27 -4.85 -8.81
C LEU A 76 -6.34 -5.99 -9.84
N GLY A 77 -7.21 -6.99 -9.61
CA GLY A 77 -7.46 -8.06 -10.57
C GLY A 77 -8.07 -7.58 -11.88
N ASN A 78 -8.70 -6.41 -11.90
CA ASN A 78 -9.18 -5.75 -13.12
C ASN A 78 -8.18 -4.71 -13.68
N GLY A 79 -6.91 -4.75 -13.27
CA GLY A 79 -5.84 -3.92 -13.82
C GLY A 79 -5.82 -2.47 -13.32
N ALA A 80 -6.58 -2.14 -12.27
CA ALA A 80 -6.46 -0.84 -11.64
C ALA A 80 -5.15 -0.70 -10.85
N ARG A 81 -4.69 0.52 -10.66
CA ARG A 81 -3.64 0.83 -9.69
C ARG A 81 -4.22 1.51 -8.45
N LEU A 82 -3.60 1.27 -7.30
CA LEU A 82 -3.87 1.99 -6.06
C LEU A 82 -3.34 3.42 -6.21
N GLU A 83 -4.24 4.40 -6.34
CA GLU A 83 -3.86 5.77 -6.71
C GLU A 83 -3.58 6.65 -5.52
N ARG A 84 -4.44 6.58 -4.49
CA ARG A 84 -4.36 7.45 -3.31
C ARG A 84 -4.94 6.78 -2.08
N LEU A 85 -4.30 7.04 -0.94
CA LEU A 85 -4.87 6.89 0.39
C LEU A 85 -5.32 8.27 0.89
N ASN A 86 -6.53 8.37 1.41
CA ASN A 86 -7.12 9.62 1.86
C ASN A 86 -7.39 9.55 3.36
N TRP A 87 -6.77 10.47 4.10
CA TRP A 87 -6.93 10.65 5.52
C TRP A 87 -8.29 11.28 5.83
N LEU A 88 -9.03 10.73 6.81
CA LEU A 88 -10.33 11.21 7.28
C LEU A 88 -11.33 11.56 6.16
N ALA A 89 -11.32 10.79 5.07
CA ALA A 89 -12.20 11.02 3.94
C ALA A 89 -13.62 10.46 4.14
N ASP A 90 -13.81 9.59 5.13
CA ASP A 90 -15.11 9.10 5.58
C ASP A 90 -15.19 9.14 7.11
N THR A 91 -15.70 10.23 7.67
CA THR A 91 -15.88 10.43 9.11
C THR A 91 -17.24 9.94 9.63
N SER A 92 -18.01 9.22 8.81
CA SER A 92 -19.22 8.55 9.27
C SER A 92 -18.88 7.50 10.35
N GLU A 93 -19.84 7.20 11.21
CA GLU A 93 -19.69 6.16 12.24
C GLU A 93 -19.23 4.82 11.64
N LYS A 94 -19.76 4.47 10.46
CA LYS A 94 -19.36 3.28 9.73
C LYS A 94 -17.91 3.37 9.22
N GLY A 95 -17.53 4.46 8.58
CA GLY A 95 -16.18 4.68 8.05
C GLY A 95 -15.11 4.65 9.14
N LEU A 96 -15.40 5.30 10.28
CA LEU A 96 -14.50 5.29 11.43
C LEU A 96 -14.35 3.89 12.03
N ARG A 97 -15.46 3.16 12.21
CA ARG A 97 -15.44 1.81 12.78
C ARG A 97 -14.75 0.78 11.87
N GLU A 98 -14.91 0.89 10.55
CA GLU A 98 -14.40 -0.10 9.59
C GLU A 98 -12.97 0.21 9.14
N ALA A 99 -12.63 1.48 8.94
CA ALA A 99 -11.40 1.93 8.30
C ALA A 99 -10.68 3.11 8.98
N HIS A 100 -11.08 3.50 10.21
CA HIS A 100 -10.55 4.69 10.90
C HIS A 100 -10.63 5.96 10.02
N GLY A 101 -11.70 6.09 9.23
CA GLY A 101 -11.91 7.23 8.35
C GLY A 101 -11.07 7.24 7.07
N LEU A 102 -10.23 6.23 6.84
CA LEU A 102 -9.43 6.13 5.62
C LEU A 102 -10.27 5.69 4.43
N MET A 103 -10.01 6.34 3.30
CA MET A 103 -10.54 5.93 2.00
C MET A 103 -9.42 5.70 1.01
N VAL A 104 -9.67 4.84 0.01
CA VAL A 104 -8.72 4.52 -1.04
C VAL A 104 -9.32 4.83 -2.41
N ASN A 105 -8.51 5.39 -3.30
CA ASN A 105 -8.88 5.57 -4.70
C ASN A 105 -8.11 4.58 -5.57
N TYR A 106 -8.83 3.95 -6.48
CA TYR A 106 -8.28 3.14 -7.57
C TYR A 106 -8.40 3.91 -8.88
N ARG A 107 -7.38 3.81 -9.72
CA ARG A 107 -7.36 4.40 -11.06
C ARG A 107 -7.23 3.32 -12.11
N TYR A 108 -8.11 3.38 -13.11
CA TYR A 108 -8.03 2.61 -14.33
C TYR A 108 -7.42 3.49 -15.42
N ASP A 109 -6.26 3.09 -15.93
CA ASP A 109 -5.59 3.75 -17.05
C ASP A 109 -5.58 2.77 -18.22
N LEU A 110 -6.30 3.10 -19.29
CA LEU A 110 -6.50 2.19 -20.42
C LEU A 110 -5.18 1.68 -21.02
N GLY A 111 -4.11 2.48 -20.98
CA GLY A 111 -2.78 2.07 -21.45
C GLY A 111 -2.02 1.17 -20.49
N GLU A 112 -2.51 0.97 -19.26
CA GLU A 112 -1.83 0.21 -18.21
C GLU A 112 -2.64 -0.99 -17.70
N ILE A 113 -3.93 -1.08 -18.02
CA ILE A 113 -4.84 -2.10 -17.48
C ILE A 113 -4.30 -3.51 -17.72
N GLU A 114 -3.93 -3.85 -18.95
CA GLU A 114 -3.46 -5.18 -19.31
C GLU A 114 -2.19 -5.55 -18.57
N ARG A 115 -1.18 -4.66 -18.61
CA ARG A 115 0.08 -4.84 -17.89
C ARG A 115 -0.12 -5.00 -16.38
N ASN A 116 -0.99 -4.18 -15.77
CA ASN A 116 -1.25 -4.24 -14.34
C ASN A 116 -1.99 -5.51 -13.95
N HIS A 117 -2.93 -5.96 -14.80
CA HIS A 117 -3.64 -7.22 -14.62
C HIS A 117 -2.68 -8.42 -14.66
N GLU A 118 -1.82 -8.50 -15.68
CA GLU A 118 -0.83 -9.56 -15.82
C GLU A 118 0.15 -9.60 -14.63
N ALA A 119 0.74 -8.44 -14.25
CA ALA A 119 1.64 -8.35 -13.11
C ALA A 119 0.97 -8.78 -11.80
N TYR A 120 -0.31 -8.46 -11.63
CA TYR A 120 -1.06 -8.90 -10.46
C TYR A 120 -1.38 -10.40 -10.50
N ALA A 121 -1.76 -10.95 -11.66
CA ALA A 121 -2.15 -12.35 -11.80
C ALA A 121 -0.94 -13.30 -11.69
N ASP A 122 0.18 -12.95 -12.31
CA ASP A 122 1.35 -13.82 -12.42
C ASP A 122 2.33 -13.66 -11.25
N GLU A 123 2.52 -12.44 -10.76
CA GLU A 123 3.54 -12.11 -9.77
C GLU A 123 2.96 -11.66 -8.41
N GLY A 124 1.64 -11.48 -8.30
CA GLY A 124 1.01 -10.87 -7.14
C GLY A 124 1.39 -9.40 -6.93
N THR A 125 1.97 -8.77 -7.96
CA THR A 125 2.46 -7.39 -7.89
C THR A 125 1.31 -6.41 -7.85
N VAL A 126 1.27 -5.54 -6.83
CA VAL A 126 0.26 -4.49 -6.69
C VAL A 126 0.73 -3.22 -7.38
N ALA A 127 0.04 -2.84 -8.46
CA ALA A 127 0.26 -1.55 -9.11
C ALA A 127 -0.20 -0.41 -8.18
N ALA A 128 0.70 0.54 -7.90
CA ALA A 128 0.41 1.68 -7.02
C ALA A 128 1.15 2.94 -7.46
N SER A 129 0.57 4.10 -7.13
CA SER A 129 1.19 5.40 -7.35
C SER A 129 2.45 5.58 -6.48
N ARG A 130 3.32 6.50 -6.91
CA ARG A 130 4.49 6.90 -6.10
C ARG A 130 4.06 7.46 -4.74
N ALA A 131 2.96 8.20 -4.69
CA ALA A 131 2.43 8.79 -3.47
C ALA A 131 2.04 7.72 -2.44
N VAL A 132 1.36 6.64 -2.88
CA VAL A 132 1.02 5.52 -1.98
C VAL A 132 2.27 4.78 -1.52
N ARG A 133 3.21 4.51 -2.43
CA ARG A 133 4.46 3.82 -2.08
C ARG A 133 5.32 4.61 -1.09
N SER A 134 5.29 5.95 -1.12
CA SER A 134 6.06 6.79 -0.20
C SER A 134 5.62 6.69 1.26
N PHE A 135 4.43 6.15 1.54
CA PHE A 135 4.00 5.85 2.91
C PHE A 135 4.57 4.55 3.47
N LEU A 136 5.11 3.65 2.62
CA LEU A 136 5.73 2.41 3.11
C LEU A 136 6.90 2.73 4.01
N ARG A 137 6.89 2.14 5.18
CA ARG A 137 7.99 2.23 6.15
C ARG A 137 8.95 1.05 5.97
N PRO A 138 10.26 1.26 6.21
CA PRO A 138 11.21 0.15 6.26
C PRO A 138 10.77 -0.86 7.32
N LEU A 139 10.86 -2.15 7.00
CA LEU A 139 10.70 -3.22 8.00
C LEU A 139 11.76 -3.05 9.09
N PRO A 140 11.44 -3.27 10.38
CA PRO A 140 12.43 -3.29 11.44
C PRO A 140 13.51 -4.34 11.09
N LYS A 141 14.78 -3.95 11.14
CA LYS A 141 15.89 -4.88 10.94
C LYS A 141 15.86 -5.92 12.06
N GLY A 142 15.40 -7.14 11.78
CA GLY A 142 15.43 -8.14 12.85
C GLY A 142 14.63 -9.44 12.71
N LYS A 143 14.05 -9.77 11.56
CA LYS A 143 13.65 -11.17 11.25
C LYS A 143 13.49 -11.29 9.74
N GLY A 144 14.28 -12.17 9.10
CA GLY A 144 14.22 -12.36 7.66
C GLY A 144 12.87 -12.92 7.22
N LEU A 145 12.04 -12.06 6.66
CA LEU A 145 11.06 -12.49 5.69
C LEU A 145 11.80 -12.73 4.38
N GLY A 146 11.44 -13.82 3.68
CA GLY A 146 11.99 -14.14 2.38
C GLY A 146 12.04 -12.90 1.48
N ALA A 147 13.11 -12.82 0.69
CA ALA A 147 13.49 -11.67 -0.12
C ALA A 147 12.27 -10.97 -0.73
N VAL A 148 11.98 -9.77 -0.22
CA VAL A 148 11.05 -8.86 -0.91
C VAL A 148 11.77 -8.46 -2.20
N PRO A 149 11.20 -8.70 -3.39
CA PRO A 149 11.83 -8.23 -4.62
C PRO A 149 12.09 -6.73 -4.51
N ASP A 150 13.25 -6.29 -5.00
CA ASP A 150 13.68 -4.89 -4.98
C ASP A 150 12.69 -4.01 -5.77
N LEU A 151 11.67 -3.51 -5.07
CA LEU A 151 10.57 -2.71 -5.63
C LEU A 151 11.01 -1.29 -6.04
N LEU A 152 12.30 -0.98 -5.91
CA LEU A 152 12.89 0.29 -6.32
C LEU A 152 13.64 0.22 -7.66
N ALA A 153 13.83 -0.97 -8.23
CA ALA A 153 14.44 -1.10 -9.53
C ALA A 153 13.40 -0.87 -10.64
N LEU A 154 13.37 0.33 -11.17
CA LEU A 154 12.75 0.59 -12.47
C LEU A 154 13.56 -0.18 -13.53
N PRO A 155 12.95 -0.98 -14.42
CA PRO A 155 13.69 -1.58 -15.51
C PRO A 155 14.24 -0.48 -16.42
N SER A 156 15.56 -0.39 -16.50
CA SER A 156 16.26 0.44 -17.49
C SER A 156 15.91 -0.11 -18.88
N VAL A 157 15.21 0.70 -19.66
CA VAL A 157 14.93 0.42 -21.08
C VAL A 157 16.26 0.40 -21.81
N THR A 158 16.85 -0.78 -22.01
CA THR A 158 17.99 -0.96 -22.91
C THR A 158 17.50 -0.84 -24.35
N LYS A 159 17.91 0.25 -24.99
CA LYS A 159 17.74 0.45 -26.45
C LYS A 159 18.40 -0.71 -27.19
N THR A 160 17.63 -1.64 -27.72
CA THR A 160 18.11 -2.68 -28.62
C THR A 160 18.52 -2.02 -29.94
N LYS A 161 19.81 -1.99 -30.19
CA LYS A 161 20.43 -1.52 -31.43
C LYS A 161 20.09 -2.53 -32.52
N ARG A 162 19.25 -2.13 -33.46
CA ARG A 162 18.86 -2.91 -34.65
C ARG A 162 20.08 -3.08 -35.55
N ALA A 163 20.65 -4.29 -35.61
CA ALA A 163 21.67 -4.64 -36.55
C ALA A 163 21.05 -4.71 -37.96
N ARG A 164 21.60 -3.91 -38.88
CA ARG A 164 21.31 -3.92 -40.31
C ARG A 164 22.15 -5.02 -40.90
N SER A 165 21.58 -6.10 -41.35
CA SER A 165 22.23 -7.08 -42.21
C SER A 165 22.19 -6.56 -43.64
N GLU A 166 23.35 -6.22 -44.17
CA GLU A 166 23.58 -6.03 -45.61
C GLU A 166 23.75 -7.42 -46.22
N GLU A 167 22.81 -7.83 -47.04
CA GLU A 167 22.99 -8.94 -47.97
C GLU A 167 23.51 -8.35 -49.29
N SER A 168 24.80 -8.64 -49.58
CA SER A 168 25.41 -8.36 -50.87
C SER A 168 25.30 -9.57 -51.78
N GLN A 169 24.91 -9.30 -53.00
CA GLN A 169 24.69 -10.18 -54.09
C GLN A 169 25.96 -10.95 -54.55
N SER A 170 25.78 -12.15 -54.99
CA SER A 170 26.29 -12.72 -56.21
C SER A 170 25.45 -13.86 -56.65
#